data_1a17c9b12fc52264672f1d9fa90f1c40
#
_entry.id   1a17c9b12fc52264672f1d9fa90f1c40
#
_cell.length_a   1.000
_cell.length_b   1.000
_cell.length_c   1.000
_cell.angle_alpha   90.00
_cell.angle_beta   90.00
_cell.angle_gamma   90.00
#
_symmetry.space_group_name_H-M   'P 1'
#
loop_
_entity.id
_entity.type
_entity.pdbx_description
1 polymer ?
#
loop_
_entity_poly.entity_id
_entity_poly.type
_entity_poly.pdbx_seq_one_letter_code
_entity_poly.pdbx_strand_id
1 'polypeptide(L)'
;MGKNVLLVDDSSTMRKIIGRSLRQAGIDFDNIFEASDGVEALEVLEKEEVDIVLSDINMPNMDGITFLKEKSTRESIKDIPVLMISTETGDDIIGEAKSYGAIGAIKKPFTPDKVNEVLGPLL
;
A
#
# COMPACT_ATOMS: atom_id res chain seq x y z
N MET A 1 2.68 -1.22 21.10
CA MET A 1 2.43 -2.33 20.19
C MET A 1 2.58 -1.88 18.78
N GLY A 2 3.49 -2.51 18.09
CA GLY A 2 3.79 -2.11 16.72
C GLY A 2 2.80 -2.66 15.73
N LYS A 3 2.83 -2.07 14.54
CA LYS A 3 2.03 -2.51 13.41
C LYS A 3 2.96 -2.96 12.30
N ASN A 4 2.44 -3.76 11.38
CA ASN A 4 3.18 -4.27 10.24
C ASN A 4 2.63 -3.63 8.97
N VAL A 5 3.53 -3.26 8.06
CA VAL A 5 3.16 -2.67 6.77
C VAL A 5 3.70 -3.52 5.62
N LEU A 6 2.93 -3.60 4.55
CA LEU A 6 3.38 -4.21 3.29
C LEU A 6 3.54 -3.10 2.26
N LEU A 7 4.73 -3.01 1.68
CA LEU A 7 5.03 -2.07 0.59
C LEU A 7 5.01 -2.83 -0.73
N VAL A 8 4.15 -2.41 -1.66
CA VAL A 8 3.99 -3.06 -2.95
C VAL A 8 4.37 -2.09 -4.06
N ASP A 9 5.48 -2.34 -4.73
CA ASP A 9 5.99 -1.52 -5.83
C ASP A 9 7.00 -2.37 -6.59
N ASP A 10 6.99 -2.31 -7.91
CA ASP A 10 7.93 -3.08 -8.72
C ASP A 10 9.37 -2.56 -8.65
N SER A 11 9.56 -1.35 -8.13
CA SER A 11 10.89 -0.76 -7.92
C SER A 11 11.36 -0.97 -6.50
N SER A 12 12.45 -1.71 -6.33
CA SER A 12 13.08 -1.88 -5.01
C SER A 12 13.59 -0.55 -4.46
N THR A 13 14.06 0.32 -5.33
CA THR A 13 14.51 1.67 -4.95
C THR A 13 13.35 2.48 -4.37
N MET A 14 12.18 2.41 -5.01
CA MET A 14 11.01 3.12 -4.52
C MET A 14 10.55 2.58 -3.17
N ARG A 15 10.57 1.25 -2.98
CA ARG A 15 10.24 0.66 -1.68
C ARG A 15 11.15 1.18 -0.57
N LYS A 16 12.44 1.34 -0.85
CA LYS A 16 13.39 1.91 0.12
C LYS A 16 13.08 3.37 0.43
N ILE A 17 12.71 4.14 -0.59
CA ILE A 17 12.34 5.54 -0.42
C ILE A 17 11.09 5.66 0.46
N ILE A 18 10.08 4.83 0.20
CA ILE A 18 8.85 4.80 1.00
C ILE A 18 9.18 4.45 2.46
N GLY A 19 9.96 3.41 2.68
CA GLY A 19 10.35 3.00 4.03
C GLY A 19 11.10 4.10 4.78
N ARG A 20 11.99 4.80 4.09
CA ARG A 20 12.72 5.92 4.68
C ARG A 20 11.79 7.06 5.04
N SER A 21 10.84 7.40 4.16
CA SER A 21 9.88 8.46 4.40
C SER A 21 8.98 8.15 5.60
N LEU A 22 8.60 6.89 5.77
CA LEU A 22 7.84 6.46 6.94
C LEU A 22 8.62 6.73 8.23
N ARG A 23 9.89 6.36 8.25
CA ARG A 23 10.74 6.59 9.43
C ARG A 23 10.95 8.08 9.70
N GLN A 24 11.15 8.87 8.65
CA GLN A 24 11.32 10.33 8.77
C GLN A 24 10.04 11.01 9.26
N ALA A 25 8.90 10.43 8.96
CA ALA A 25 7.61 10.92 9.45
C ALA A 25 7.34 10.53 10.91
N GLY A 26 8.22 9.75 11.51
CA GLY A 26 8.06 9.29 12.89
C GLY A 26 7.13 8.11 13.03
N ILE A 27 6.83 7.42 11.94
CA ILE A 27 5.96 6.25 11.95
C ILE A 27 6.84 5.01 11.99
N ASP A 28 6.81 4.30 13.12
CA ASP A 28 7.59 3.08 13.31
C ASP A 28 6.68 1.86 13.13
N PHE A 29 7.14 0.94 12.27
CA PHE A 29 6.50 -0.35 12.10
C PHE A 29 7.40 -1.43 12.70
N ASP A 30 6.78 -2.46 13.28
CA ASP A 30 7.53 -3.61 13.79
C ASP A 30 8.17 -4.38 12.63
N ASN A 31 7.41 -4.57 11.57
CA ASN A 31 7.91 -5.25 10.37
C ASN A 31 7.46 -4.51 9.13
N ILE A 32 8.37 -4.38 8.17
CA ILE A 32 8.09 -3.82 6.85
C ILE A 32 8.30 -4.96 5.85
N PHE A 33 7.20 -5.46 5.32
CA PHE A 33 7.24 -6.49 4.28
C PHE A 33 7.24 -5.81 2.91
N GLU A 34 7.76 -6.50 1.91
CA GLU A 34 7.85 -5.94 0.55
C GLU A 34 7.35 -6.95 -0.47
N ALA A 35 6.73 -6.44 -1.53
CA ALA A 35 6.29 -7.22 -2.67
C ALA A 35 6.52 -6.41 -3.93
N SER A 36 6.86 -7.07 -5.03
CA SER A 36 7.17 -6.41 -6.30
C SER A 36 5.96 -6.30 -7.23
N ASP A 37 4.88 -7.01 -6.93
CA ASP A 37 3.64 -6.95 -7.71
C ASP A 37 2.46 -7.45 -6.88
N GLY A 38 1.27 -7.44 -7.48
CA GLY A 38 0.05 -7.86 -6.79
C GLY A 38 0.03 -9.33 -6.43
N VAL A 39 0.67 -10.19 -7.21
CA VAL A 39 0.73 -11.63 -6.93
C VAL A 39 1.51 -11.87 -5.64
N GLU A 40 2.72 -11.30 -5.55
CA GLU A 40 3.53 -11.40 -4.33
C GLU A 40 2.83 -10.78 -3.13
N ALA A 41 2.13 -9.66 -3.35
CA ALA A 41 1.40 -8.99 -2.28
C ALA A 41 0.33 -9.90 -1.69
N LEU A 42 -0.43 -10.59 -2.52
CA LEU A 42 -1.44 -11.53 -2.04
C LEU A 42 -0.82 -12.67 -1.24
N GLU A 43 0.33 -13.18 -1.68
CA GLU A 43 1.05 -14.23 -0.96
C GLU A 43 1.49 -13.78 0.42
N VAL A 44 2.03 -12.55 0.52
CA VAL A 44 2.45 -12.00 1.81
C VAL A 44 1.27 -11.84 2.75
N LEU A 45 0.15 -11.30 2.23
CA LEU A 45 -1.04 -11.09 3.04
C LEU A 45 -1.62 -12.41 3.60
N GLU A 46 -1.48 -13.51 2.87
CA GLU A 46 -1.96 -14.81 3.32
C GLU A 46 -1.03 -15.45 4.36
N LYS A 47 0.26 -15.09 4.37
CA LYS A 47 1.27 -15.69 5.25
C LYS A 47 1.59 -14.87 6.48
N GLU A 48 1.56 -13.53 6.36
CA GLU A 48 2.04 -12.63 7.40
C GLU A 48 0.89 -11.78 7.93
N GLU A 49 1.02 -11.35 9.18
CA GLU A 49 0.06 -10.39 9.74
C GLU A 49 0.43 -8.99 9.25
N VAL A 50 -0.43 -8.41 8.45
CA VAL A 50 -0.24 -7.08 7.89
C VAL A 50 -1.39 -6.18 8.34
N ASP A 51 -1.06 -5.02 8.86
CA ASP A 51 -2.05 -4.05 9.36
C ASP A 51 -2.46 -3.03 8.32
N ILE A 52 -1.57 -2.72 7.37
CA ILE A 52 -1.85 -1.78 6.30
C ILE A 52 -0.96 -2.08 5.09
N VAL A 53 -1.50 -1.86 3.90
CA VAL A 53 -0.77 -2.03 2.64
C VAL A 53 -0.62 -0.68 1.96
N LEU A 54 0.60 -0.37 1.51
CA LEU A 54 0.88 0.79 0.65
C LEU A 54 1.26 0.23 -0.71
N SER A 55 0.43 0.47 -1.73
CA SER A 55 0.58 -0.16 -3.04
C SER A 55 0.61 0.84 -4.18
N ASP A 56 1.56 0.64 -5.09
CA ASP A 56 1.55 1.31 -6.39
C ASP A 56 0.37 0.79 -7.21
N ILE A 57 -0.01 1.52 -8.24
CA ILE A 57 -1.08 1.15 -9.17
C ILE A 57 -0.51 0.37 -10.35
N ASN A 58 0.54 0.89 -10.98
CA ASN A 58 1.11 0.30 -12.19
C ASN A 58 2.27 -0.64 -11.85
N MET A 59 2.04 -1.95 -12.03
CA MET A 59 3.03 -2.99 -11.76
C MET A 59 2.88 -4.11 -12.77
N PRO A 60 3.97 -4.85 -13.09
CA PRO A 60 3.86 -6.00 -13.98
C PRO A 60 3.12 -7.15 -13.30
N ASN A 61 2.73 -8.14 -14.06
CA ASN A 61 2.04 -9.36 -13.63
C ASN A 61 0.64 -9.13 -13.05
N MET A 62 0.54 -8.30 -12.02
CA MET A 62 -0.75 -7.92 -11.45
C MET A 62 -0.62 -6.49 -10.92
N ASP A 63 -1.39 -5.56 -11.49
CA ASP A 63 -1.38 -4.17 -11.08
C ASP A 63 -2.17 -3.95 -9.77
N GLY A 64 -2.12 -2.72 -9.26
CA GLY A 64 -2.74 -2.40 -7.98
C GLY A 64 -4.25 -2.52 -7.98
N ILE A 65 -4.91 -2.22 -9.09
CA ILE A 65 -6.36 -2.33 -9.18
C ILE A 65 -6.78 -3.80 -9.18
N THR A 66 -6.10 -4.63 -9.97
CA THR A 66 -6.37 -6.07 -10.00
C THR A 66 -6.08 -6.71 -8.65
N PHE A 67 -4.99 -6.28 -8.00
CA PHE A 67 -4.68 -6.71 -6.64
C PHE A 67 -5.85 -6.42 -5.68
N LEU A 68 -6.41 -5.22 -5.73
CA LEU A 68 -7.56 -4.85 -4.89
C LEU A 68 -8.76 -5.75 -5.17
N LYS A 69 -9.04 -6.02 -6.45
CA LYS A 69 -10.15 -6.91 -6.84
C LYS A 69 -9.97 -8.30 -6.24
N GLU A 70 -8.79 -8.88 -6.43
CA GLU A 70 -8.51 -10.22 -5.92
C GLU A 70 -8.57 -10.26 -4.40
N LYS A 71 -8.00 -9.25 -3.74
CA LYS A 71 -8.02 -9.16 -2.29
C LYS A 71 -9.45 -9.11 -1.76
N SER A 72 -10.34 -8.38 -2.43
CA SER A 72 -11.73 -8.21 -2.00
C SER A 72 -12.54 -9.51 -2.02
N THR A 73 -12.08 -10.51 -2.76
CA THR A 73 -12.74 -11.83 -2.84
C THR A 73 -12.24 -12.82 -1.80
N ARG A 74 -11.24 -12.46 -1.01
CA ARG A 74 -10.61 -13.37 -0.03
C ARG A 74 -11.00 -12.96 1.39
N GLU A 75 -11.80 -13.79 2.06
CA GLU A 75 -12.31 -13.50 3.40
C GLU A 75 -11.20 -13.20 4.42
N SER A 76 -10.07 -13.91 4.32
CA SER A 76 -9.00 -13.78 5.30
C SER A 76 -8.29 -12.42 5.24
N ILE A 77 -8.34 -11.72 4.10
CA ILE A 77 -7.54 -10.51 3.89
C ILE A 77 -8.32 -9.32 3.36
N LYS A 78 -9.60 -9.50 3.06
CA LYS A 78 -10.39 -8.44 2.40
C LYS A 78 -10.48 -7.14 3.20
N ASP A 79 -10.42 -7.22 4.52
CA ASP A 79 -10.59 -6.06 5.40
C ASP A 79 -9.28 -5.33 5.75
N ILE A 80 -8.14 -5.85 5.29
CA ILE A 80 -6.86 -5.17 5.51
C ILE A 80 -6.85 -3.88 4.68
N PRO A 81 -6.63 -2.71 5.30
CA PRO A 81 -6.69 -1.44 4.57
C PRO A 81 -5.55 -1.30 3.57
N VAL A 82 -5.86 -0.73 2.40
CA VAL A 82 -4.88 -0.47 1.34
C VAL A 82 -4.92 1.02 0.99
N LEU A 83 -3.74 1.64 1.02
CA LEU A 83 -3.56 3.01 0.58
C LEU A 83 -2.77 2.98 -0.72
N MET A 84 -3.29 3.62 -1.77
CA MET A 84 -2.60 3.66 -3.05
C MET A 84 -1.53 4.75 -3.06
N ILE A 85 -0.41 4.48 -3.73
CA ILE A 85 0.67 5.45 -3.92
C ILE A 85 0.96 5.48 -5.41
N SER A 86 0.79 6.64 -6.07
CA SER A 86 0.93 6.68 -7.52
C SER A 86 1.27 8.07 -8.03
N THR A 87 1.88 8.11 -9.22
CA THR A 87 2.03 9.35 -9.99
C THR A 87 0.71 9.71 -10.66
N GLU A 88 -0.19 8.74 -10.79
CA GLU A 88 -1.49 8.96 -11.41
C GLU A 88 -2.48 9.45 -10.36
N THR A 89 -3.11 10.58 -10.64
CA THR A 89 -4.07 11.19 -9.73
C THR A 89 -5.41 11.46 -10.40
N GLY A 90 -5.67 10.76 -11.51
CA GLY A 90 -6.97 10.86 -12.16
C GLY A 90 -8.07 10.37 -11.23
N ASP A 91 -9.14 11.15 -11.11
CA ASP A 91 -10.26 10.79 -10.26
C ASP A 91 -10.84 9.42 -10.59
N ASP A 92 -10.82 9.04 -11.87
CA ASP A 92 -11.34 7.77 -12.35
C ASP A 92 -10.60 6.59 -11.73
N ILE A 93 -9.26 6.65 -11.71
CA ILE A 93 -8.43 5.57 -11.18
C ILE A 93 -8.56 5.48 -9.67
N ILE A 94 -8.56 6.62 -8.99
CA ILE A 94 -8.70 6.67 -7.54
C ILE A 94 -10.11 6.20 -7.15
N GLY A 95 -11.13 6.61 -7.90
CA GLY A 95 -12.50 6.17 -7.67
C GLY A 95 -12.65 4.66 -7.84
N GLU A 96 -12.02 4.09 -8.88
CA GLU A 96 -12.02 2.65 -9.09
C GLU A 96 -11.33 1.92 -7.94
N ALA A 97 -10.16 2.41 -7.51
CA ALA A 97 -9.47 1.83 -6.38
C ALA A 97 -10.34 1.84 -5.11
N LYS A 98 -10.99 2.95 -4.83
CA LYS A 98 -11.87 3.06 -3.67
C LYS A 98 -13.05 2.10 -3.76
N SER A 99 -13.59 1.88 -4.96
CA SER A 99 -14.71 0.95 -5.15
C SER A 99 -14.33 -0.49 -4.82
N TYR A 100 -13.04 -0.82 -4.87
CA TYR A 100 -12.52 -2.14 -4.50
C TYR A 100 -11.88 -2.15 -3.12
N GLY A 101 -12.09 -1.12 -2.31
CA GLY A 101 -11.70 -1.12 -0.91
C GLY A 101 -10.48 -0.31 -0.53
N ALA A 102 -9.88 0.45 -1.46
CA ALA A 102 -8.78 1.35 -1.11
C ALA A 102 -9.32 2.47 -0.21
N ILE A 103 -8.56 2.80 0.83
CA ILE A 103 -8.98 3.84 1.79
C ILE A 103 -8.58 5.24 1.36
N GLY A 104 -7.73 5.35 0.35
CA GLY A 104 -7.30 6.64 -0.17
C GLY A 104 -6.11 6.48 -1.10
N ALA A 105 -5.48 7.61 -1.42
CA ALA A 105 -4.29 7.62 -2.28
C ALA A 105 -3.35 8.75 -1.87
N ILE A 106 -2.05 8.50 -2.03
CA ILE A 106 -1.01 9.52 -1.89
C ILE A 106 -0.34 9.68 -3.24
N LYS A 107 -0.25 10.94 -3.69
CA LYS A 107 0.44 11.25 -4.93
C LYS A 107 1.96 11.20 -4.71
N LYS A 108 2.69 10.59 -5.63
CA LYS A 108 4.16 10.68 -5.64
C LYS A 108 4.58 12.11 -5.99
N PRO A 109 5.67 12.65 -5.43
CA PRO A 109 6.63 11.97 -4.57
C PRO A 109 6.09 11.72 -3.16
N PHE A 110 6.54 10.61 -2.59
CA PHE A 110 6.15 10.21 -1.24
C PHE A 110 7.03 10.95 -0.23
N THR A 111 6.46 11.90 0.48
CA THR A 111 7.20 12.75 1.42
C THR A 111 6.72 12.53 2.85
N PRO A 112 7.58 12.80 3.86
CA PRO A 112 7.17 12.66 5.26
C PRO A 112 5.93 13.48 5.62
N ASP A 113 5.80 14.67 5.06
CA ASP A 113 4.62 15.53 5.33
C ASP A 113 3.34 14.90 4.84
N LYS A 114 3.35 14.37 3.60
CA LYS A 114 2.19 13.69 3.03
C LYS A 114 1.85 12.43 3.80
N VAL A 115 2.87 11.70 4.24
CA VAL A 115 2.70 10.49 5.03
C VAL A 115 1.98 10.82 6.34
N ASN A 116 2.44 11.83 7.05
CA ASN A 116 1.82 12.23 8.30
C ASN A 116 0.37 12.68 8.11
N GLU A 117 0.11 13.42 7.03
CA GLU A 117 -1.22 13.92 6.73
C GLU A 117 -2.23 12.79 6.51
N VAL A 118 -1.82 11.75 5.78
CA VAL A 118 -2.72 10.67 5.37
C VAL A 118 -2.69 9.49 6.34
N LEU A 119 -1.50 9.05 6.75
CA LEU A 119 -1.35 7.86 7.60
C LEU A 119 -1.50 8.16 9.08
N GLY A 120 -1.09 9.34 9.52
CA GLY A 120 -1.17 9.69 10.93
C GLY A 120 -2.54 9.42 11.55
N PRO A 121 -3.64 9.88 10.92
CA PRO A 121 -4.98 9.63 11.46
C PRO A 121 -5.41 8.16 11.43
N LEU A 122 -4.75 7.32 10.64
CA LEU A 122 -5.10 5.91 10.47
C LEU A 122 -4.37 4.99 11.46
N LEU A 123 -3.34 5.49 12.09
CA LEU A 123 -2.46 4.70 12.97
C LEU A 123 -2.52 5.09 14.48
#